data_9970c8bcb874d8380e92dbbefbc53f93
#
_entry.id   9970c8bcb874d8380e92dbbefbc53f93
#
_cell.length_a   1.000
_cell.length_b   1.000
_cell.length_c   1.000
_cell.angle_alpha   90.00
_cell.angle_beta   90.00
_cell.angle_gamma   90.00
#
_symmetry.space_group_name_H-M   'P 1'
#
loop_
_entity.id
_entity.type
_entity.pdbx_description
1 polymer ?
#
loop_
_entity_poly.entity_id
_entity_poly.type
_entity_poly.pdbx_seq_one_letter_code
_entity_poly.pdbx_strand_id
1 'polypeptide(L)'
;MNNYDFVVLGGGSAGCVLANRLSANPNHTVCLIEAGSKDNSISIKTPALFAFMGDKSKYNWAFLTEPQKGFAKEKSLEHEVAVVDTTGQTHKLKEELEEHRRGYQPRGKTLGGSSSINAMLYVRGHKWDYDHWASLGNPGWSYDEVLPYFKKAEHNEMIDNEYHGQDGPLNVTNIPHKNKFVDYFVEAASKFYKVNDDYNGKEQDCLLYTSQSPRDFLLSRM
;
A
#
# COMPACT_ATOMS: atom_id res chain seq x y z
N MET A 1 -34.48 -12.55 -11.35
CA MET A 1 -33.29 -11.71 -11.34
C MET A 1 -33.11 -11.21 -9.93
N ASN A 2 -31.92 -11.29 -9.37
CA ASN A 2 -31.67 -10.69 -8.06
C ASN A 2 -31.53 -9.16 -8.24
N ASN A 3 -32.33 -8.41 -7.55
CA ASN A 3 -32.25 -6.95 -7.53
C ASN A 3 -31.44 -6.54 -6.31
N TYR A 4 -30.53 -5.60 -6.50
CA TYR A 4 -29.72 -5.01 -5.43
C TYR A 4 -29.91 -3.50 -5.44
N ASP A 5 -29.91 -2.89 -4.24
CA ASP A 5 -29.98 -1.44 -4.10
C ASP A 5 -28.63 -0.80 -4.48
N PHE A 6 -27.53 -1.51 -4.20
CA PHE A 6 -26.17 -1.05 -4.52
C PHE A 6 -25.34 -2.18 -5.15
N VAL A 7 -24.60 -1.84 -6.20
CA VAL A 7 -23.61 -2.73 -6.81
C VAL A 7 -22.24 -2.05 -6.71
N VAL A 8 -21.31 -2.68 -6.00
CA VAL A 8 -19.94 -2.19 -5.81
C VAL A 8 -19.01 -3.00 -6.72
N LEU A 9 -18.35 -2.34 -7.66
CA LEU A 9 -17.42 -2.96 -8.59
C LEU A 9 -15.99 -2.84 -8.08
N GLY A 10 -15.35 -3.98 -7.80
CA GLY A 10 -14.02 -4.12 -7.24
C GLY A 10 -14.04 -4.25 -5.72
N GLY A 11 -13.61 -5.42 -5.23
CA GLY A 11 -13.45 -5.74 -3.81
C GLY A 11 -12.10 -5.32 -3.23
N GLY A 12 -11.51 -4.21 -3.70
CA GLY A 12 -10.31 -3.62 -3.12
C GLY A 12 -10.60 -2.87 -1.82
N SER A 13 -9.60 -2.14 -1.29
CA SER A 13 -9.70 -1.42 -0.02
C SER A 13 -10.94 -0.52 0.06
N ALA A 14 -11.18 0.30 -0.97
CA ALA A 14 -12.34 1.19 -1.02
C ALA A 14 -13.66 0.43 -1.17
N GLY A 15 -13.71 -0.56 -2.06
CA GLY A 15 -14.93 -1.34 -2.31
C GLY A 15 -15.37 -2.15 -1.10
N CYS A 16 -14.44 -2.75 -0.36
CA CYS A 16 -14.73 -3.43 0.89
C CYS A 16 -15.34 -2.48 1.93
N VAL A 17 -14.78 -1.26 2.07
CA VAL A 17 -15.31 -0.26 2.99
C VAL A 17 -16.72 0.17 2.57
N LEU A 18 -16.94 0.46 1.28
CA LEU A 18 -18.26 0.83 0.76
C LEU A 18 -19.29 -0.28 0.99
N ALA A 19 -18.95 -1.51 0.63
CA ALA A 19 -19.85 -2.65 0.81
C ALA A 19 -20.25 -2.81 2.28
N ASN A 20 -19.27 -2.74 3.18
CA ASN A 20 -19.51 -2.82 4.63
C ASN A 20 -20.40 -1.69 5.14
N ARG A 21 -20.12 -0.44 4.78
CA ARG A 21 -20.87 0.71 5.30
C ARG A 21 -22.29 0.76 4.74
N LEU A 22 -22.47 0.43 3.47
CA LEU A 22 -23.80 0.40 2.85
C LEU A 22 -24.67 -0.74 3.40
N SER A 23 -24.09 -1.93 3.62
CA SER A 23 -24.80 -3.08 4.18
C SER A 23 -25.06 -2.98 5.69
N ALA A 24 -24.50 -2.01 6.39
CA ALA A 24 -24.83 -1.75 7.79
C ALA A 24 -26.29 -1.33 7.99
N ASN A 25 -26.92 -0.76 6.96
CA ASN A 25 -28.37 -0.55 6.96
C ASN A 25 -29.06 -1.85 6.52
N PRO A 26 -29.88 -2.50 7.38
CA PRO A 26 -30.53 -3.77 7.07
C PRO A 26 -31.55 -3.68 5.91
N ASN A 27 -31.98 -2.48 5.56
CA ASN A 27 -32.89 -2.25 4.43
C ASN A 27 -32.16 -2.16 3.07
N HIS A 28 -30.83 -2.18 3.07
CA HIS A 28 -30.05 -2.14 1.84
C HIS A 28 -29.51 -3.52 1.46
N THR A 29 -29.74 -3.89 0.21
CA THR A 29 -29.10 -5.05 -0.40
C THR A 29 -27.89 -4.61 -1.20
N VAL A 30 -26.70 -5.15 -0.89
CA VAL A 30 -25.44 -4.76 -1.50
C VAL A 30 -24.79 -5.94 -2.21
N CYS A 31 -24.44 -5.77 -3.48
CA CYS A 31 -23.67 -6.74 -4.24
C CYS A 31 -22.25 -6.23 -4.45
N LEU A 32 -21.25 -6.96 -3.95
CA LEU A 32 -19.85 -6.70 -4.21
C LEU A 32 -19.33 -7.65 -5.29
N ILE A 33 -18.83 -7.10 -6.40
CA ILE A 33 -18.28 -7.85 -7.52
C ILE A 33 -16.77 -7.68 -7.53
N GLU A 34 -16.03 -8.79 -7.39
CA GLU A 34 -14.57 -8.83 -7.43
C GLU A 34 -14.10 -9.76 -8.55
N ALA A 35 -13.12 -9.31 -9.34
CA ALA A 35 -12.55 -10.08 -10.44
C ALA A 35 -11.64 -11.21 -9.98
N GLY A 36 -11.00 -11.02 -8.82
CA GLY A 36 -10.09 -11.99 -8.24
C GLY A 36 -10.78 -13.03 -7.36
N SER A 37 -9.97 -13.89 -6.79
CA SER A 37 -10.44 -14.93 -5.85
C SER A 37 -10.56 -14.40 -4.42
N LYS A 38 -11.03 -15.25 -3.52
CA LYS A 38 -10.96 -14.98 -2.07
C LYS A 38 -9.50 -14.87 -1.61
N ASP A 39 -9.29 -14.08 -0.59
CA ASP A 39 -7.99 -13.76 0.03
C ASP A 39 -7.50 -14.82 1.05
N ASN A 40 -8.04 -16.03 1.02
CA ASN A 40 -7.77 -17.07 2.01
C ASN A 40 -6.49 -17.88 1.76
N SER A 41 -5.66 -17.48 0.79
CA SER A 41 -4.38 -18.14 0.50
C SER A 41 -3.37 -17.94 1.61
N ILE A 42 -2.56 -18.97 1.86
CA ILE A 42 -1.43 -18.89 2.80
C ILE A 42 -0.44 -17.78 2.39
N SER A 43 -0.25 -17.58 1.08
CA SER A 43 0.64 -16.53 0.56
C SER A 43 0.15 -15.13 0.90
N ILE A 44 -1.17 -14.93 0.99
CA ILE A 44 -1.76 -13.64 1.41
C ILE A 44 -1.71 -13.49 2.93
N LYS A 45 -1.97 -14.59 3.67
CA LYS A 45 -2.06 -14.54 5.13
C LYS A 45 -0.69 -14.50 5.84
N THR A 46 0.39 -14.79 5.12
CA THR A 46 1.75 -14.81 5.67
C THR A 46 2.49 -13.56 5.22
N PRO A 47 2.76 -12.58 6.10
CA PRO A 47 3.38 -11.31 5.74
C PRO A 47 4.69 -11.44 4.95
N ALA A 48 5.56 -12.36 5.33
CA ALA A 48 6.85 -12.59 4.64
C ALA A 48 6.70 -13.03 3.18
N LEU A 49 5.53 -13.52 2.78
CA LEU A 49 5.29 -14.02 1.42
C LEU A 49 4.81 -12.93 0.46
N PHE A 50 4.69 -11.67 0.89
CA PHE A 50 4.31 -10.57 -0.02
C PHE A 50 5.29 -10.45 -1.21
N ALA A 51 6.57 -10.73 -1.01
CA ALA A 51 7.58 -10.72 -2.05
C ALA A 51 7.31 -11.72 -3.20
N PHE A 52 6.51 -12.76 -2.94
CA PHE A 52 6.10 -13.74 -3.95
C PHE A 52 4.80 -13.36 -4.68
N MET A 53 4.23 -12.19 -4.38
CA MET A 53 3.04 -11.66 -5.06
C MET A 53 3.39 -10.84 -6.30
N GLY A 54 4.50 -11.18 -6.97
CA GLY A 54 4.99 -10.55 -8.20
C GLY A 54 4.10 -10.81 -9.43
N ASP A 55 4.67 -10.62 -10.59
CA ASP A 55 4.00 -10.67 -11.90
C ASP A 55 3.36 -12.02 -12.24
N LYS A 56 3.91 -13.12 -11.74
CA LYS A 56 3.38 -14.48 -11.94
C LYS A 56 2.30 -14.90 -10.96
N SER A 57 1.98 -14.04 -9.99
CA SER A 57 0.94 -14.36 -9.00
C SER A 57 -0.45 -14.19 -9.58
N LYS A 58 -1.33 -15.18 -9.41
CA LYS A 58 -2.74 -15.07 -9.78
C LYS A 58 -3.51 -13.99 -8.99
N TYR A 59 -2.93 -13.51 -7.90
CA TYR A 59 -3.49 -12.47 -7.03
C TYR A 59 -3.06 -11.06 -7.44
N ASN A 60 -2.36 -10.92 -8.56
CA ASN A 60 -1.84 -9.65 -9.05
C ASN A 60 -2.22 -9.45 -10.52
N TRP A 61 -2.68 -8.25 -10.88
CA TRP A 61 -2.92 -7.86 -12.26
C TRP A 61 -1.62 -7.65 -13.04
N ALA A 62 -0.54 -7.32 -12.35
CA ALA A 62 0.79 -7.11 -12.91
C ALA A 62 0.81 -6.14 -14.11
N PHE A 63 0.12 -5.01 -13.99
CA PHE A 63 0.06 -4.01 -15.06
C PHE A 63 1.43 -3.43 -15.36
N LEU A 64 1.63 -3.07 -16.61
CA LEU A 64 2.78 -2.29 -17.08
C LEU A 64 2.28 -0.93 -17.57
N THR A 65 3.03 0.12 -17.29
CA THR A 65 2.73 1.44 -17.86
C THR A 65 2.95 1.43 -19.37
N GLU A 66 2.37 2.40 -20.05
CA GLU A 66 2.79 2.71 -21.42
C GLU A 66 4.27 3.12 -21.44
N PRO A 67 4.96 2.90 -22.58
CA PRO A 67 6.36 3.28 -22.71
C PRO A 67 6.56 4.78 -22.50
N GLN A 68 7.47 5.14 -21.59
CA GLN A 68 7.72 6.55 -21.25
C GLN A 68 8.98 7.06 -21.94
N LYS A 69 8.82 7.81 -23.01
CA LYS A 69 9.92 8.33 -23.85
C LYS A 69 10.94 9.19 -23.08
N GLY A 70 10.56 9.87 -22.01
CA GLY A 70 11.44 10.70 -21.18
C GLY A 70 12.48 9.94 -20.38
N PHE A 71 12.29 8.63 -20.14
CA PHE A 71 13.21 7.80 -19.37
C PHE A 71 14.18 6.97 -20.25
N ALA A 72 14.10 7.10 -21.57
CA ALA A 72 14.81 6.21 -22.49
C ALA A 72 16.22 6.67 -22.88
N LYS A 73 16.73 7.82 -22.43
CA LYS A 73 17.97 8.41 -22.92
C LYS A 73 18.99 8.90 -21.89
N GLU A 74 18.86 8.58 -20.63
CA GLU A 74 20.06 8.60 -19.82
C GLU A 74 20.87 7.36 -20.22
N LYS A 75 22.10 7.60 -20.73
CA LYS A 75 23.12 6.56 -20.81
C LYS A 75 23.24 5.99 -19.42
N SER A 76 22.44 4.99 -19.12
CA SER A 76 22.53 4.26 -17.88
C SER A 76 23.95 3.77 -17.77
N LEU A 77 24.59 4.08 -16.68
CA LEU A 77 25.76 3.34 -16.21
C LEU A 77 25.51 1.87 -16.54
N GLU A 78 26.42 1.28 -17.31
CA GLU A 78 26.37 -0.14 -17.67
C GLU A 78 26.46 -1.00 -16.42
N HIS A 79 25.37 -1.14 -15.69
CA HIS A 79 25.24 -2.19 -14.69
C HIS A 79 24.51 -3.35 -15.33
N GLU A 80 25.28 -4.36 -15.70
CA GLU A 80 24.74 -5.68 -16.01
C GLU A 80 24.02 -6.20 -14.75
N VAL A 81 22.72 -6.04 -14.69
CA VAL A 81 21.92 -6.73 -13.68
C VAL A 81 21.72 -8.16 -14.17
N ALA A 82 22.53 -9.06 -13.69
CA ALA A 82 22.33 -10.48 -13.87
C ALA A 82 21.11 -10.91 -13.02
N VAL A 83 20.00 -11.22 -13.67
CA VAL A 83 18.87 -11.86 -13.00
C VAL A 83 19.04 -13.37 -13.14
N VAL A 84 19.28 -14.03 -12.02
CA VAL A 84 19.31 -15.49 -11.95
C VAL A 84 17.86 -15.97 -11.80
N ASP A 85 17.38 -16.76 -12.75
CA ASP A 85 16.07 -17.38 -12.65
C ASP A 85 16.06 -18.55 -11.64
N THR A 86 14.90 -19.10 -11.38
CA THR A 86 14.70 -20.21 -10.44
C THR A 86 15.39 -21.51 -10.87
N THR A 87 15.98 -21.57 -12.07
CA THR A 87 16.74 -22.69 -12.60
C THR A 87 18.25 -22.48 -12.53
N GLY A 88 18.70 -21.31 -12.03
CA GLY A 88 20.11 -20.95 -11.93
C GLY A 88 20.72 -20.42 -13.23
N GLN A 89 19.91 -20.12 -14.25
CA GLN A 89 20.40 -19.53 -15.50
C GLN A 89 20.42 -18.00 -15.40
N THR A 90 21.54 -17.41 -15.81
CA THR A 90 21.74 -15.96 -15.87
C THR A 90 21.23 -15.43 -17.21
N HIS A 91 20.14 -14.66 -17.19
CA HIS A 91 19.63 -14.00 -18.37
C HIS A 91 20.23 -12.60 -18.49
N LYS A 92 20.84 -12.31 -19.64
CA LYS A 92 21.31 -10.97 -19.97
C LYS A 92 20.12 -10.12 -20.40
N LEU A 93 19.69 -9.22 -19.54
CA LEU A 93 18.62 -8.25 -19.80
C LEU A 93 19.00 -7.14 -20.82
N LYS A 94 20.06 -7.33 -21.60
CA LYS A 94 20.63 -6.29 -22.47
C LYS A 94 19.72 -5.87 -23.63
N GLU A 95 18.83 -6.70 -24.11
CA GLU A 95 18.05 -6.41 -25.32
C GLU A 95 16.66 -5.81 -25.06
N GLU A 96 16.06 -6.00 -23.90
CA GLU A 96 14.72 -5.48 -23.63
C GLU A 96 14.70 -4.07 -23.00
N LEU A 97 15.82 -3.55 -22.53
CA LEU A 97 15.91 -2.23 -21.90
C LEU A 97 16.13 -1.05 -22.87
N GLU A 98 16.46 -1.33 -24.12
CA GLU A 98 16.83 -0.26 -25.06
C GLU A 98 15.65 0.49 -25.70
N GLU A 99 14.46 -0.06 -25.77
CA GLU A 99 13.42 0.62 -26.54
C GLU A 99 12.37 1.37 -25.75
N HIS A 100 11.90 0.92 -24.61
CA HIS A 100 10.86 1.71 -23.88
C HIS A 100 10.71 1.25 -22.43
N ARG A 101 11.18 2.01 -21.48
CA ARG A 101 10.97 1.75 -20.07
C ARG A 101 9.50 1.73 -19.72
N ARG A 102 9.02 0.56 -19.30
CA ARG A 102 7.68 0.38 -18.73
C ARG A 102 7.81 0.21 -17.22
N GLY A 103 7.04 0.98 -16.47
CA GLY A 103 6.97 0.82 -15.02
C GLY A 103 6.04 -0.33 -14.67
N TYR A 104 6.52 -1.25 -13.82
CA TYR A 104 5.68 -2.31 -13.25
C TYR A 104 4.75 -1.72 -12.20
N GLN A 105 3.46 -2.01 -12.33
CA GLN A 105 2.39 -1.51 -11.46
C GLN A 105 1.61 -2.69 -10.84
N PRO A 106 2.03 -3.21 -9.69
CA PRO A 106 1.30 -4.25 -9.01
C PRO A 106 -0.08 -3.74 -8.56
N ARG A 107 -1.11 -4.56 -8.77
CA ARG A 107 -2.47 -4.32 -8.30
C ARG A 107 -3.08 -5.64 -7.87
N GLY A 108 -3.64 -5.69 -6.67
CA GLY A 108 -4.26 -6.90 -6.17
C GLY A 108 -5.46 -7.32 -6.99
N LYS A 109 -5.51 -8.62 -7.31
CA LYS A 109 -6.61 -9.32 -7.99
C LYS A 109 -7.19 -10.36 -7.06
N THR A 110 -7.78 -9.89 -5.99
CA THR A 110 -8.35 -10.71 -4.92
C THR A 110 -9.26 -9.85 -4.05
N LEU A 111 -10.07 -10.45 -3.21
CA LEU A 111 -10.79 -9.72 -2.17
C LEU A 111 -9.79 -8.98 -1.26
N GLY A 112 -10.06 -7.71 -0.94
CA GLY A 112 -9.11 -6.79 -0.32
C GLY A 112 -8.19 -6.06 -1.30
N GLY A 113 -8.09 -6.52 -2.56
CA GLY A 113 -7.30 -5.88 -3.60
C GLY A 113 -5.82 -5.72 -3.22
N SER A 114 -5.27 -4.53 -3.45
CA SER A 114 -3.87 -4.25 -3.14
C SER A 114 -3.55 -4.26 -1.65
N SER A 115 -4.53 -4.06 -0.74
CA SER A 115 -4.28 -4.23 0.70
C SER A 115 -4.02 -5.69 1.10
N SER A 116 -4.43 -6.66 0.27
CA SER A 116 -4.14 -8.08 0.50
C SER A 116 -2.75 -8.54 -0.01
N ILE A 117 -2.06 -7.72 -0.82
CA ILE A 117 -0.76 -8.08 -1.41
C ILE A 117 0.34 -7.03 -1.19
N ASN A 118 0.08 -5.97 -0.43
CA ASN A 118 1.02 -4.90 -0.17
C ASN A 118 2.13 -5.33 0.82
N ALA A 119 3.10 -4.45 1.04
CA ALA A 119 4.19 -4.66 1.99
C ALA A 119 3.81 -4.29 3.45
N MET A 120 2.55 -3.97 3.70
CA MET A 120 2.00 -3.69 5.04
C MET A 120 2.63 -2.49 5.75
N LEU A 121 3.12 -1.51 5.02
CA LEU A 121 3.61 -0.25 5.59
C LEU A 121 2.46 0.76 5.65
N TYR A 122 2.11 1.21 6.85
CA TYR A 122 1.08 2.21 7.05
C TYR A 122 1.68 3.62 6.96
N VAL A 123 1.62 4.20 5.77
CA VAL A 123 2.18 5.52 5.45
C VAL A 123 1.10 6.36 4.79
N ARG A 124 0.83 7.54 5.36
CA ARG A 124 -0.07 8.55 4.76
C ARG A 124 0.71 9.40 3.78
N GLY A 125 -0.01 10.03 2.83
CA GLY A 125 0.56 11.08 2.00
C GLY A 125 1.06 12.27 2.84
N HIS A 126 1.99 13.04 2.31
CA HIS A 126 2.48 14.25 2.96
C HIS A 126 1.34 15.31 3.03
N LYS A 127 1.34 16.14 4.06
CA LYS A 127 0.36 17.22 4.22
C LYS A 127 0.24 18.07 2.96
N TRP A 128 1.36 18.36 2.33
CA TRP A 128 1.41 19.15 1.10
C TRP A 128 0.63 18.51 -0.05
N ASP A 129 0.58 17.19 -0.16
CA ASP A 129 -0.16 16.51 -1.25
C ASP A 129 -1.65 16.83 -1.18
N TYR A 130 -2.22 16.76 0.01
CA TYR A 130 -3.64 17.04 0.25
C TYR A 130 -3.96 18.53 0.10
N ASP A 131 -3.12 19.40 0.69
CA ASP A 131 -3.28 20.84 0.59
C ASP A 131 -3.16 21.31 -0.90
N HIS A 132 -2.27 20.66 -1.66
CA HIS A 132 -2.16 20.90 -3.09
C HIS A 132 -3.42 20.45 -3.82
N TRP A 133 -3.99 19.28 -3.52
CA TRP A 133 -5.26 18.87 -4.11
C TRP A 133 -6.39 19.85 -3.83
N ALA A 134 -6.50 20.33 -2.61
CA ALA A 134 -7.47 21.38 -2.27
C ALA A 134 -7.25 22.65 -3.09
N SER A 135 -5.99 23.08 -3.26
CA SER A 135 -5.64 24.29 -4.04
C SER A 135 -5.98 24.17 -5.54
N LEU A 136 -6.05 22.95 -6.05
CA LEU A 136 -6.49 22.68 -7.43
C LEU A 136 -8.01 22.73 -7.62
N GLY A 137 -8.77 23.15 -6.61
CA GLY A 137 -10.21 23.30 -6.67
C GLY A 137 -10.99 22.10 -6.15
N ASN A 138 -10.40 21.27 -5.28
CA ASN A 138 -11.05 20.15 -4.64
C ASN A 138 -11.33 20.47 -3.16
N PRO A 139 -12.42 21.18 -2.81
CA PRO A 139 -12.77 21.49 -1.44
C PRO A 139 -13.05 20.20 -0.65
N GLY A 140 -12.66 20.16 0.61
CA GLY A 140 -12.78 18.97 1.45
C GLY A 140 -11.58 18.02 1.36
N TRP A 141 -10.52 18.38 0.62
CA TRP A 141 -9.33 17.55 0.44
C TRP A 141 -8.05 18.13 1.05
N SER A 142 -8.10 19.24 1.78
CA SER A 142 -6.94 19.69 2.55
C SER A 142 -6.58 18.68 3.64
N TYR A 143 -5.34 18.70 4.10
CA TYR A 143 -4.87 17.76 5.11
C TYR A 143 -5.74 17.80 6.38
N ASP A 144 -6.08 18.99 6.85
CA ASP A 144 -6.88 19.15 8.06
C ASP A 144 -8.32 18.62 7.87
N GLU A 145 -8.85 18.67 6.64
CA GLU A 145 -10.18 18.12 6.31
C GLU A 145 -10.16 16.59 6.15
N VAL A 146 -9.07 15.99 5.68
CA VAL A 146 -8.96 14.53 5.52
C VAL A 146 -8.45 13.82 6.78
N LEU A 147 -7.70 14.48 7.66
CA LEU A 147 -7.16 13.91 8.88
C LEU A 147 -8.22 13.20 9.77
N PRO A 148 -9.43 13.75 9.97
CA PRO A 148 -10.47 13.06 10.73
C PRO A 148 -10.84 11.68 10.16
N TYR A 149 -10.77 11.50 8.86
CA TYR A 149 -11.06 10.21 8.21
C TYR A 149 -9.93 9.21 8.38
N PHE A 150 -8.66 9.64 8.38
CA PHE A 150 -7.54 8.79 8.75
C PHE A 150 -7.66 8.30 10.19
N LYS A 151 -7.95 9.21 11.12
CA LYS A 151 -8.18 8.88 12.54
C LYS A 151 -9.36 7.93 12.72
N LYS A 152 -10.46 8.16 12.00
CA LYS A 152 -11.65 7.28 12.05
C LYS A 152 -11.35 5.86 11.57
N ALA A 153 -10.42 5.70 10.64
CA ALA A 153 -10.05 4.39 10.11
C ALA A 153 -9.05 3.64 11.00
N GLU A 154 -8.22 4.37 11.74
CA GLU A 154 -7.04 3.85 12.43
C GLU A 154 -7.35 3.42 13.87
N HIS A 155 -6.77 2.28 14.26
CA HIS A 155 -6.56 1.88 15.64
C HIS A 155 -5.04 1.73 15.87
N ASN A 156 -4.40 2.77 16.41
CA ASN A 156 -2.97 2.78 16.66
C ASN A 156 -2.68 2.26 18.07
N GLU A 157 -1.96 1.14 18.17
CA GLU A 157 -1.64 0.51 19.46
C GLU A 157 -0.55 1.25 20.24
N MET A 158 0.24 2.11 19.56
CA MET A 158 1.50 2.63 20.10
C MET A 158 1.49 4.14 20.32
N ILE A 159 0.78 4.87 19.50
CA ILE A 159 0.81 6.33 19.48
C ILE A 159 -0.61 6.85 19.70
N ASP A 160 -0.80 7.62 20.77
CA ASP A 160 -2.04 8.32 21.09
C ASP A 160 -1.76 9.82 21.13
N ASN A 161 -2.05 10.49 20.02
CA ASN A 161 -1.92 11.94 19.89
C ASN A 161 -2.96 12.51 18.90
N GLU A 162 -2.86 13.81 18.63
CA GLU A 162 -3.79 14.52 17.75
C GLU A 162 -3.84 13.99 16.30
N TYR A 163 -2.81 13.27 15.84
CA TYR A 163 -2.72 12.75 14.47
C TYR A 163 -3.25 11.33 14.32
N HIS A 164 -3.44 10.59 15.41
CA HIS A 164 -3.76 9.16 15.39
C HIS A 164 -5.17 8.87 15.93
N GLY A 165 -5.75 7.76 15.44
CA GLY A 165 -7.02 7.22 15.92
C GLY A 165 -6.80 5.97 16.76
N GLN A 166 -7.71 5.75 17.74
CA GLN A 166 -7.63 4.61 18.68
C GLN A 166 -8.77 3.60 18.49
N ASP A 167 -9.87 4.02 17.85
CA ASP A 167 -11.10 3.22 17.78
C ASP A 167 -11.47 2.75 16.37
N GLY A 168 -10.58 2.95 15.41
CA GLY A 168 -10.85 2.57 14.02
C GLY A 168 -10.68 1.07 13.76
N PRO A 169 -11.22 0.56 12.65
CA PRO A 169 -11.14 -0.86 12.31
C PRO A 169 -9.76 -1.32 11.81
N LEU A 170 -8.89 -0.40 11.40
CA LEU A 170 -7.56 -0.72 10.87
C LEU A 170 -6.54 -0.70 11.99
N ASN A 171 -6.09 -1.89 12.40
CA ASN A 171 -5.09 -2.02 13.45
C ASN A 171 -3.70 -1.69 12.92
N VAL A 172 -3.03 -0.74 13.58
CA VAL A 172 -1.66 -0.28 13.29
C VAL A 172 -0.78 -0.56 14.47
N THR A 173 0.28 -1.33 14.27
CA THR A 173 1.22 -1.74 15.31
C THR A 173 2.66 -1.67 14.83
N ASN A 174 3.60 -1.65 15.75
CA ASN A 174 5.02 -1.73 15.43
C ASN A 174 5.43 -3.13 14.98
N ILE A 175 6.51 -3.22 14.20
CA ILE A 175 7.13 -4.49 13.85
C ILE A 175 7.62 -5.16 15.14
N PRO A 176 7.16 -6.39 15.45
CA PRO A 176 7.48 -7.05 16.72
C PRO A 176 8.95 -7.44 16.88
N HIS A 177 9.67 -7.58 15.77
CA HIS A 177 11.08 -7.97 15.77
C HIS A 177 11.95 -6.92 15.10
N LYS A 178 12.77 -6.20 15.88
CA LYS A 178 13.76 -5.25 15.37
C LYS A 178 15.03 -5.99 14.99
N ASN A 179 15.55 -5.71 13.80
CA ASN A 179 16.86 -6.19 13.38
C ASN A 179 17.93 -5.19 13.85
N LYS A 180 18.98 -5.65 14.52
CA LYS A 180 20.09 -4.81 14.99
C LYS A 180 20.76 -3.99 13.87
N PHE A 181 20.76 -4.47 12.64
CA PHE A 181 21.27 -3.69 11.51
C PHE A 181 20.46 -2.43 11.22
N VAL A 182 19.14 -2.46 11.50
CA VAL A 182 18.29 -1.27 11.39
C VAL A 182 18.73 -0.23 12.44
N ASP A 183 19.00 -0.67 13.67
CA ASP A 183 19.49 0.22 14.74
C ASP A 183 20.81 0.88 14.34
N TYR A 184 21.77 0.12 13.83
CA TYR A 184 23.06 0.66 13.35
C TYR A 184 22.88 1.63 12.18
N PHE A 185 21.99 1.33 11.25
CA PHE A 185 21.68 2.22 10.13
C PHE A 185 21.09 3.54 10.63
N VAL A 186 20.09 3.46 11.51
CA VAL A 186 19.43 4.64 12.09
C VAL A 186 20.43 5.48 12.89
N GLU A 187 21.27 4.86 13.72
CA GLU A 187 22.32 5.54 14.48
C GLU A 187 23.29 6.28 13.53
N ALA A 188 23.76 5.62 12.48
CA ALA A 188 24.65 6.24 11.50
C ALA A 188 23.98 7.42 10.78
N ALA A 189 22.75 7.24 10.33
CA ALA A 189 22.01 8.23 9.58
C ALA A 189 21.51 9.40 10.45
N SER A 190 21.31 9.20 11.76
CA SER A 190 20.90 10.24 12.70
C SER A 190 21.90 11.40 12.83
N LYS A 191 23.16 11.17 12.40
CA LYS A 191 24.19 12.22 12.32
C LYS A 191 23.90 13.25 11.22
N PHE A 192 23.06 12.91 10.26
CA PHE A 192 22.78 13.74 9.07
C PHE A 192 21.30 14.10 8.96
N TYR A 193 20.41 13.29 9.53
CA TYR A 193 18.96 13.43 9.40
C TYR A 193 18.30 13.40 10.77
N LYS A 194 17.22 14.17 10.91
CA LYS A 194 16.36 14.10 12.09
C LYS A 194 15.69 12.72 12.14
N VAL A 195 15.75 12.07 13.28
CA VAL A 195 14.99 10.84 13.54
C VAL A 195 13.62 11.23 14.07
N ASN A 196 12.59 10.57 13.58
CA ASN A 196 11.22 10.74 14.03
C ASN A 196 10.57 9.36 14.25
N ASP A 197 9.95 9.19 15.39
CA ASP A 197 9.27 7.95 15.76
C ASP A 197 7.80 7.92 15.26
N ASP A 198 7.30 9.04 14.76
CA ASP A 198 5.93 9.19 14.26
C ASP A 198 5.92 9.78 12.84
N TYR A 199 6.04 8.92 11.84
CA TYR A 199 6.04 9.34 10.43
C TYR A 199 4.70 9.93 9.98
N ASN A 200 3.58 9.48 10.54
CA ASN A 200 2.23 9.97 10.20
C ASN A 200 1.77 11.13 11.09
N GLY A 201 2.67 11.66 11.92
CA GLY A 201 2.42 12.76 12.82
C GLY A 201 2.63 14.14 12.16
N LYS A 202 3.12 15.08 12.97
CA LYS A 202 3.30 16.48 12.57
C LYS A 202 4.28 16.68 11.43
N GLU A 203 5.34 15.89 11.39
CA GLU A 203 6.48 16.04 10.45
C GLU A 203 6.78 14.71 9.79
N GLN A 204 6.91 14.70 8.46
CA GLN A 204 7.27 13.54 7.66
C GLN A 204 8.68 13.63 7.06
N ASP A 205 9.30 14.80 7.03
CA ASP A 205 10.66 15.03 6.52
C ASP A 205 11.71 14.55 7.53
N CYS A 206 11.88 13.23 7.63
CA CYS A 206 12.73 12.63 8.65
C CYS A 206 13.15 11.21 8.31
N LEU A 207 14.13 10.70 9.07
CA LEU A 207 14.47 9.28 9.09
C LEU A 207 13.49 8.54 10.01
N LEU A 208 12.74 7.60 9.47
CA LEU A 208 11.80 6.78 10.23
C LEU A 208 12.53 5.67 10.98
N TYR A 209 12.41 5.66 12.30
CA TYR A 209 13.01 4.62 13.14
C TYR A 209 12.21 3.30 13.12
N THR A 210 10.88 3.38 12.98
CA THR A 210 10.00 2.21 12.98
C THR A 210 9.03 2.27 11.81
N SER A 211 8.93 1.21 11.04
CA SER A 211 7.82 1.06 10.10
C SER A 211 6.61 0.54 10.86
N GLN A 212 5.51 1.28 10.81
CA GLN A 212 4.23 0.83 11.31
C GLN A 212 3.60 -0.10 10.28
N SER A 213 3.15 -1.27 10.70
CA SER A 213 2.50 -2.23 9.81
C SER A 213 1.03 -2.38 10.19
N PRO A 214 0.09 -2.13 9.27
CA PRO A 214 -1.29 -2.47 9.52
C PRO A 214 -1.44 -4.00 9.48
N ARG A 215 -2.08 -4.56 10.50
CA ARG A 215 -2.61 -5.92 10.42
C ARG A 215 -4.00 -5.85 9.83
N ASP A 216 -4.10 -5.99 8.52
CA ASP A 216 -5.36 -6.04 7.79
C ASP A 216 -6.14 -7.35 8.03
N PHE A 217 -6.32 -7.75 9.29
CA PHE A 217 -7.14 -8.91 9.61
C PHE A 217 -8.65 -8.63 9.51
N LEU A 218 -9.06 -7.36 9.41
CA LEU A 218 -10.47 -7.01 9.48
C LEU A 218 -11.16 -6.92 8.12
N LEU A 219 -10.44 -6.65 7.03
CA LEU A 219 -11.05 -6.59 5.70
C LEU A 219 -11.32 -7.97 5.10
N SER A 220 -10.64 -9.01 5.57
CA SER A 220 -10.82 -10.38 5.09
C SER A 220 -11.89 -11.19 5.83
N ARG A 221 -12.51 -10.62 6.88
CA ARG A 221 -13.54 -11.28 7.69
C ARG A 221 -14.95 -10.71 7.49
N MET A 222 -15.14 -9.83 6.51
CA MET A 222 -16.46 -9.33 6.15
C MET A 222 -17.10 -10.14 5.02
#